data_72844c0e35347b05e1c8143ef4b9ac0f
#
_entry.id   72844c0e35347b05e1c8143ef4b9ac0f
#
_cell.length_a   1.000
_cell.length_b   1.000
_cell.length_c   1.000
_cell.angle_alpha   90.00
_cell.angle_beta   90.00
_cell.angle_gamma   90.00
#
_symmetry.space_group_name_H-M   'P 1'
#
loop_
_entity.id
_entity.type
_entity.pdbx_description
1 polymer ?
#
loop_
_entity_poly.entity_id
_entity_poly.type
_entity_poly.pdbx_seq_one_letter_code
_entity_poly.pdbx_strand_id
1 'polypeptide(L)'
;IGATPGTIGALQAMETIKLLAGIGSSLKGKLLVCDFSDMDFTSIEISKSTRCPVCHGDLSTVAGGERLVWLCGRNTANINPEKPLRLNLEEVYPAVNKQFKVSLKSRLALMFDYKEYEVSLFNGGRMLIKNVFNEEEALKAYREIINKLNAS
;
A
#
# COMPACT_ATOMS: atom_id res chain seq x y z
N ILE A 1 -8.29 0.32 -19.20
CA ILE A 1 -8.82 1.44 -20.01
C ILE A 1 -9.00 2.64 -19.10
N GLY A 2 -8.43 3.82 -19.44
CA GLY A 2 -8.46 5.02 -18.58
C GLY A 2 -9.86 5.62 -18.37
N ALA A 3 -10.82 5.31 -19.19
CA ALA A 3 -12.20 5.79 -19.07
C ALA A 3 -12.89 5.35 -17.78
N THR A 4 -12.71 4.09 -17.36
CA THR A 4 -13.32 3.55 -16.13
C THR A 4 -12.88 4.31 -14.86
N PRO A 5 -11.59 4.44 -14.55
CA PRO A 5 -11.16 5.20 -13.37
C PRO A 5 -11.49 6.69 -13.50
N GLY A 6 -11.50 7.26 -14.70
CA GLY A 6 -11.90 8.66 -14.94
C GLY A 6 -13.37 8.89 -14.56
N THR A 7 -14.26 8.01 -14.98
CA THR A 7 -15.69 8.10 -14.64
C THR A 7 -15.93 7.93 -13.14
N ILE A 8 -15.28 6.93 -12.50
CA ILE A 8 -15.39 6.74 -11.06
C ILE A 8 -14.85 7.96 -10.29
N GLY A 9 -13.74 8.55 -10.73
CA GLY A 9 -13.19 9.77 -10.15
C GLY A 9 -14.15 10.96 -10.24
N ALA A 10 -14.82 11.13 -11.38
CA ALA A 10 -15.84 12.18 -11.54
C ALA A 10 -17.06 11.95 -10.63
N LEU A 11 -17.52 10.70 -10.49
CA LEU A 11 -18.59 10.34 -9.54
C LEU A 11 -18.19 10.64 -8.09
N GLN A 12 -16.97 10.29 -7.68
CA GLN A 12 -16.45 10.59 -6.35
C GLN A 12 -16.37 12.10 -6.08
N ALA A 13 -15.90 12.88 -7.06
CA ALA A 13 -15.86 14.33 -6.95
C ALA A 13 -17.28 14.93 -6.78
N MET A 14 -18.25 14.46 -7.54
CA MET A 14 -19.64 14.89 -7.43
C MET A 14 -20.23 14.55 -6.06
N GLU A 15 -20.00 13.34 -5.53
CA GLU A 15 -20.45 12.95 -4.19
C GLU A 15 -19.81 13.83 -3.11
N THR A 16 -18.54 14.17 -3.25
CA THR A 16 -17.83 15.08 -2.34
C THR A 16 -18.48 16.47 -2.34
N ILE A 17 -18.76 17.01 -3.53
CA ILE A 17 -19.43 18.32 -3.67
C ILE A 17 -20.82 18.30 -3.01
N LYS A 18 -21.60 17.24 -3.24
CA LYS A 18 -22.94 17.10 -2.61
C LYS A 18 -22.85 17.09 -1.09
N LEU A 19 -21.88 16.36 -0.52
CA LEU A 19 -21.66 16.30 0.93
C LEU A 19 -21.24 17.65 1.52
N LEU A 20 -20.31 18.35 0.86
CA LEU A 20 -19.78 19.63 1.36
C LEU A 20 -20.79 20.78 1.18
N ALA A 21 -21.52 20.81 0.08
CA ALA A 21 -22.50 21.84 -0.22
C ALA A 21 -23.90 21.57 0.37
N GLY A 22 -24.13 20.37 0.91
CA GLY A 22 -25.46 20.01 1.46
C GLY A 22 -26.57 19.94 0.41
N ILE A 23 -26.23 19.61 -0.85
CA ILE A 23 -27.19 19.59 -1.97
C ILE A 23 -27.45 18.15 -2.44
N GLY A 24 -28.69 17.93 -2.90
CA GLY A 24 -29.11 16.63 -3.44
C GLY A 24 -29.06 15.48 -2.43
N SER A 25 -29.13 14.25 -2.91
CA SER A 25 -29.01 13.03 -2.12
C SER A 25 -27.64 12.41 -2.31
N SER A 26 -26.87 12.27 -1.22
CA SER A 26 -25.54 11.64 -1.29
C SER A 26 -25.61 10.12 -1.20
N LEU A 27 -24.58 9.44 -1.66
CA LEU A 27 -24.38 8.00 -1.51
C LEU A 27 -23.83 7.60 -0.14
N LYS A 28 -23.88 8.48 0.86
CA LYS A 28 -23.46 8.15 2.23
C LYS A 28 -24.24 6.93 2.75
N GLY A 29 -23.53 5.90 3.20
CA GLY A 29 -24.12 4.64 3.66
C GLY A 29 -24.56 3.71 2.53
N LYS A 30 -24.13 3.96 1.30
CA LYS A 30 -24.44 3.13 0.13
C LYS A 30 -23.18 2.70 -0.59
N LEU A 31 -23.22 1.53 -1.19
CA LEU A 31 -22.23 1.03 -2.14
C LEU A 31 -22.81 1.17 -3.55
N LEU A 32 -22.14 1.93 -4.39
CA LEU A 32 -22.49 2.00 -5.81
C LEU A 32 -21.64 0.97 -6.57
N VAL A 33 -22.30 0.02 -7.19
CA VAL A 33 -21.69 -0.95 -8.10
C VAL A 33 -21.92 -0.44 -9.52
N CYS A 34 -20.84 -0.29 -10.29
CA CYS A 34 -20.88 0.22 -11.66
C CYS A 34 -20.37 -0.87 -12.61
N ASP A 35 -21.24 -1.42 -13.43
CA ASP A 35 -20.84 -2.25 -14.56
C ASP A 35 -20.82 -1.39 -15.83
N PHE A 36 -19.60 -1.06 -16.29
CA PHE A 36 -19.42 -0.24 -17.49
C PHE A 36 -19.50 -1.04 -18.79
N SER A 37 -19.54 -2.38 -18.72
CA SER A 37 -19.74 -3.20 -19.91
C SER A 37 -21.18 -3.11 -20.40
N ASP A 38 -22.10 -3.20 -19.45
CA ASP A 38 -23.54 -3.17 -19.73
C ASP A 38 -24.18 -1.83 -19.32
N MET A 39 -23.38 -0.86 -18.82
CA MET A 39 -23.84 0.44 -18.33
C MET A 39 -24.90 0.32 -17.25
N ASP A 40 -24.73 -0.69 -16.36
CA ASP A 40 -25.62 -0.90 -15.23
C ASP A 40 -25.03 -0.30 -13.94
N PHE A 41 -25.88 0.36 -13.17
CA PHE A 41 -25.54 1.05 -11.93
C PHE A 41 -26.49 0.63 -10.81
N THR A 42 -25.99 -0.18 -9.88
CA THR A 42 -26.78 -0.67 -8.75
C THR A 42 -26.31 -0.04 -7.45
N SER A 43 -27.25 0.53 -6.66
CA SER A 43 -26.99 1.08 -5.35
C SER A 43 -27.49 0.15 -4.25
N ILE A 44 -26.60 -0.24 -3.34
CA ILE A 44 -26.88 -1.16 -2.24
C ILE A 44 -26.67 -0.41 -0.92
N GLU A 45 -27.62 -0.48 0.01
CA GLU A 45 -27.45 0.06 1.34
C GLU A 45 -26.47 -0.77 2.16
N ILE A 46 -25.51 -0.10 2.82
CA ILE A 46 -24.52 -0.73 3.69
C ILE A 46 -24.75 -0.29 5.14
N SER A 47 -24.71 -1.24 6.04
CA SER A 47 -24.81 -1.00 7.47
C SER A 47 -23.67 -1.65 8.23
N LYS A 48 -23.40 -1.15 9.44
CA LYS A 48 -22.42 -1.79 10.33
C LYS A 48 -22.93 -3.17 10.75
N SER A 49 -22.08 -4.19 10.60
CA SER A 49 -22.35 -5.50 11.14
C SER A 49 -22.08 -5.53 12.65
N THR A 50 -23.01 -6.08 13.43
CA THR A 50 -22.82 -6.30 14.87
C THR A 50 -21.70 -7.29 15.20
N ARG A 51 -21.26 -8.09 14.23
CA ARG A 51 -20.18 -9.07 14.37
C ARG A 51 -18.85 -8.61 13.77
N CYS A 52 -18.78 -7.39 13.25
CA CYS A 52 -17.55 -6.90 12.62
C CYS A 52 -16.55 -6.45 13.71
N PRO A 53 -15.39 -7.08 13.86
CA PRO A 53 -14.43 -6.72 14.89
C PRO A 53 -13.87 -5.30 14.68
N VAL A 54 -13.73 -4.87 13.44
CA VAL A 54 -13.26 -3.52 13.10
C VAL A 54 -14.27 -2.46 13.50
N CYS A 55 -15.57 -2.69 13.24
CA CYS A 55 -16.63 -1.72 13.58
C CYS A 55 -16.88 -1.63 15.10
N HIS A 56 -16.54 -2.64 15.87
CA HIS A 56 -16.70 -2.70 17.32
C HIS A 56 -15.43 -2.37 18.09
N GLY A 57 -14.34 -1.98 17.40
CA GLY A 57 -13.12 -1.49 18.02
C GLY A 57 -12.22 -2.56 18.64
N ASP A 58 -12.53 -3.83 18.46
CA ASP A 58 -11.64 -4.92 18.90
C ASP A 58 -10.56 -5.18 17.86
N LEU A 59 -9.59 -4.25 17.79
CA LEU A 59 -8.41 -4.35 16.92
C LEU A 59 -7.27 -5.15 17.56
N SER A 60 -7.48 -5.72 18.74
CA SER A 60 -6.47 -6.50 19.48
C SER A 60 -6.07 -7.80 18.77
N THR A 61 -6.88 -8.26 17.81
CA THR A 61 -6.63 -9.48 17.03
C THR A 61 -5.86 -9.27 15.75
N VAL A 62 -5.43 -8.04 15.42
CA VAL A 62 -4.51 -7.83 14.31
C VAL A 62 -3.15 -8.35 14.75
N ALA A 63 -2.85 -9.59 14.37
CA ALA A 63 -1.59 -10.25 14.68
C ALA A 63 -0.43 -9.32 14.31
N GLY A 64 0.41 -9.00 15.32
CA GLY A 64 1.67 -8.34 15.10
C GLY A 64 2.54 -9.25 14.24
N GLY A 65 3.30 -8.68 13.32
CA GLY A 65 4.21 -9.37 12.43
C GLY A 65 4.50 -8.55 11.18
N GLU A 66 5.49 -8.96 10.43
CA GLU A 66 5.76 -8.38 9.12
C GLU A 66 4.55 -8.60 8.22
N ARG A 67 3.94 -7.52 7.75
CA ARG A 67 2.75 -7.60 6.90
C ARG A 67 3.14 -7.48 5.44
N LEU A 68 3.04 -8.58 4.71
CA LEU A 68 3.22 -8.62 3.27
C LEU A 68 1.88 -8.41 2.56
N VAL A 69 1.87 -7.56 1.56
CA VAL A 69 0.73 -7.34 0.66
C VAL A 69 1.23 -7.33 -0.78
N TRP A 70 0.66 -8.16 -1.62
CA TRP A 70 0.94 -8.13 -3.06
C TRP A 70 0.30 -6.89 -3.71
N LEU A 71 1.10 -6.17 -4.50
CA LEU A 71 0.59 -5.08 -5.30
C LEU A 71 0.19 -5.59 -6.70
N CYS A 72 -0.89 -5.06 -7.23
CA CYS A 72 -1.34 -5.38 -8.58
C CYS A 72 -0.28 -5.02 -9.63
N GLY A 73 0.10 -5.99 -10.44
CA GLY A 73 1.07 -5.86 -11.54
C GLY A 73 2.54 -6.00 -11.11
N ARG A 74 3.33 -6.64 -11.96
CA ARG A 74 4.80 -6.75 -11.90
C ARG A 74 5.38 -7.47 -10.68
N ASN A 75 4.73 -8.52 -10.15
CA ASN A 75 5.33 -9.36 -9.10
C ASN A 75 5.99 -8.51 -7.99
N THR A 76 5.22 -7.61 -7.40
CA THR A 76 5.71 -6.65 -6.42
C THR A 76 5.11 -6.94 -5.06
N ALA A 77 5.96 -7.22 -4.09
CA ALA A 77 5.60 -7.35 -2.69
C ALA A 77 5.80 -6.02 -1.95
N ASN A 78 4.79 -5.59 -1.22
CA ASN A 78 4.88 -4.50 -0.25
C ASN A 78 4.98 -5.11 1.15
N ILE A 79 6.11 -4.92 1.81
CA ILE A 79 6.37 -5.45 3.15
C ILE A 79 6.46 -4.30 4.14
N ASN A 80 5.60 -4.34 5.15
CA ASN A 80 5.63 -3.42 6.27
C ASN A 80 6.24 -4.14 7.47
N PRO A 81 7.17 -3.51 8.21
CA PRO A 81 7.68 -4.05 9.46
C PRO A 81 6.57 -4.15 10.51
N GLU A 82 6.71 -5.05 11.46
CA GLU A 82 5.78 -5.18 12.60
C GLU A 82 5.62 -3.85 13.35
N LYS A 83 6.76 -3.18 13.58
CA LYS A 83 6.80 -1.83 14.17
C LYS A 83 7.49 -0.90 13.20
N PRO A 84 6.91 0.28 12.90
CA PRO A 84 7.56 1.25 12.03
C PRO A 84 8.96 1.60 12.54
N LEU A 85 9.95 1.47 11.68
CA LEU A 85 11.31 1.91 11.93
C LEU A 85 11.37 3.44 11.72
N ARG A 86 12.25 4.12 12.44
CA ARG A 86 12.53 5.53 12.21
C ARG A 86 13.89 5.65 11.52
N LEU A 87 13.93 5.31 10.23
CA LEU A 87 15.15 5.37 9.45
C LEU A 87 15.37 6.81 8.95
N ASN A 88 16.53 7.36 9.25
CA ASN A 88 17.02 8.54 8.58
C ASN A 88 17.71 8.07 7.27
N LEU A 89 17.05 8.26 6.14
CA LEU A 89 17.56 7.76 4.85
C LEU A 89 18.88 8.43 4.43
N GLU A 90 19.18 9.64 4.91
CA GLU A 90 20.46 10.30 4.68
C GLU A 90 21.60 9.59 5.42
N GLU A 91 21.36 9.13 6.64
CA GLU A 91 22.32 8.39 7.46
C GLU A 91 22.51 6.95 6.97
N VAL A 92 21.43 6.33 6.50
CA VAL A 92 21.44 4.96 5.98
C VAL A 92 22.05 4.89 4.56
N TYR A 93 21.96 5.97 3.80
CA TYR A 93 22.41 6.01 2.39
C TYR A 93 23.87 5.57 2.20
N PRO A 94 24.87 6.01 2.99
CA PRO A 94 26.25 5.57 2.78
C PRO A 94 26.43 4.05 2.91
N ALA A 95 25.73 3.43 3.87
CA ALA A 95 25.75 1.97 4.06
C ALA A 95 25.08 1.23 2.90
N VAL A 96 23.93 1.74 2.44
CA VAL A 96 23.22 1.19 1.27
C VAL A 96 24.08 1.32 0.02
N ASN A 97 24.64 2.50 -0.25
CA ASN A 97 25.43 2.76 -1.45
C ASN A 97 26.75 1.99 -1.51
N LYS A 98 27.29 1.61 -0.34
CA LYS A 98 28.49 0.76 -0.25
C LYS A 98 28.21 -0.71 -0.62
N GLN A 99 27.00 -1.18 -0.35
CA GLN A 99 26.62 -2.59 -0.50
C GLN A 99 25.77 -2.88 -1.73
N PHE A 100 25.02 -1.87 -2.22
CA PHE A 100 24.05 -2.04 -3.29
C PHE A 100 24.21 -0.93 -4.33
N LYS A 101 23.79 -1.21 -5.56
CA LYS A 101 23.75 -0.23 -6.62
C LYS A 101 22.50 0.65 -6.45
N VAL A 102 22.68 1.85 -5.92
CA VAL A 102 21.58 2.81 -5.72
C VAL A 102 21.23 3.49 -7.06
N SER A 103 19.97 3.38 -7.44
CA SER A 103 19.40 3.98 -8.65
C SER A 103 18.71 5.34 -8.39
N LEU A 104 18.15 5.52 -7.17
CA LEU A 104 17.51 6.77 -6.77
C LEU A 104 17.70 7.02 -5.27
N LYS A 105 18.05 8.27 -4.94
CA LYS A 105 18.07 8.80 -3.57
C LYS A 105 17.09 9.95 -3.45
N SER A 106 16.17 9.87 -2.49
CA SER A 106 15.27 10.96 -2.13
C SER A 106 15.05 11.03 -0.63
N ARG A 107 14.39 12.08 -0.15
CA ARG A 107 14.00 12.19 1.27
C ARG A 107 12.95 11.17 1.70
N LEU A 108 12.24 10.56 0.75
CA LEU A 108 11.13 9.65 1.01
C LEU A 108 11.50 8.18 0.83
N ALA A 109 12.44 7.90 -0.07
CA ALA A 109 12.84 6.53 -0.41
C ALA A 109 14.26 6.47 -0.99
N LEU A 110 14.91 5.32 -0.76
CA LEU A 110 16.10 4.87 -1.49
C LEU A 110 15.69 3.73 -2.41
N MET A 111 16.06 3.81 -3.70
CA MET A 111 15.86 2.71 -4.64
C MET A 111 17.22 2.12 -5.01
N PHE A 112 17.33 0.82 -4.95
CA PHE A 112 18.57 0.08 -5.24
C PHE A 112 18.30 -1.33 -5.73
N ASP A 113 19.29 -1.90 -6.38
CA ASP A 113 19.26 -3.28 -6.85
C ASP A 113 19.81 -4.21 -5.77
N TYR A 114 19.10 -5.29 -5.47
CA TYR A 114 19.54 -6.38 -4.59
C TYR A 114 19.32 -7.72 -5.28
N LYS A 115 20.41 -8.38 -5.69
CA LYS A 115 20.34 -9.57 -6.56
C LYS A 115 19.53 -9.22 -7.84
N GLU A 116 18.48 -10.00 -8.12
CA GLU A 116 17.54 -9.79 -9.22
C GLU A 116 16.37 -8.85 -8.87
N TYR A 117 16.31 -8.34 -7.64
CA TYR A 117 15.22 -7.53 -7.14
C TYR A 117 15.51 -6.04 -7.26
N GLU A 118 14.50 -5.28 -7.68
CA GLU A 118 14.48 -3.82 -7.54
C GLU A 118 13.79 -3.47 -6.22
N VAL A 119 14.51 -2.82 -5.32
CA VAL A 119 14.05 -2.52 -3.96
C VAL A 119 13.83 -1.04 -3.77
N SER A 120 12.70 -0.66 -3.16
CA SER A 120 12.45 0.69 -2.68
C SER A 120 12.29 0.64 -1.16
N LEU A 121 13.24 1.24 -0.43
CA LEU A 121 13.23 1.34 1.03
C LEU A 121 12.71 2.71 1.44
N PHE A 122 11.71 2.74 2.33
CA PHE A 122 11.12 3.95 2.88
C PHE A 122 11.56 4.20 4.33
N ASN A 123 11.45 5.44 4.78
CA ASN A 123 11.85 5.88 6.13
C ASN A 123 11.16 5.12 7.28
N GLY A 124 9.96 4.58 7.05
CA GLY A 124 9.25 3.72 8.01
C GLY A 124 9.75 2.28 8.07
N GLY A 125 10.79 1.90 7.31
CA GLY A 125 11.25 0.52 7.17
C GLY A 125 10.41 -0.33 6.21
N ARG A 126 9.35 0.26 5.64
CA ARG A 126 8.58 -0.37 4.58
C ARG A 126 9.46 -0.58 3.35
N MET A 127 9.32 -1.73 2.70
CA MET A 127 9.97 -2.02 1.43
C MET A 127 8.97 -2.43 0.36
N LEU A 128 9.20 -1.95 -0.86
CA LEU A 128 8.65 -2.53 -2.07
C LEU A 128 9.75 -3.36 -2.72
N ILE A 129 9.48 -4.62 -2.99
CA ILE A 129 10.43 -5.54 -3.64
C ILE A 129 9.76 -6.04 -4.91
N LYS A 130 10.33 -5.69 -6.06
CA LYS A 130 9.84 -6.10 -7.37
C LYS A 130 10.58 -7.37 -7.84
N ASN A 131 9.97 -8.05 -8.79
CA ASN A 131 10.47 -9.29 -9.41
C ASN A 131 10.50 -10.48 -8.43
N VAL A 132 9.65 -10.48 -7.39
CA VAL A 132 9.43 -11.62 -6.49
C VAL A 132 8.18 -12.39 -6.90
N PHE A 133 8.18 -13.71 -6.73
CA PHE A 133 7.12 -14.58 -7.21
C PHE A 133 6.36 -15.30 -6.09
N ASN A 134 6.92 -15.35 -4.88
CA ASN A 134 6.29 -15.95 -3.71
C ASN A 134 6.61 -15.18 -2.42
N GLU A 135 5.83 -15.43 -1.39
CA GLU A 135 5.90 -14.72 -0.12
C GLU A 135 7.19 -15.03 0.65
N GLU A 136 7.62 -16.29 0.65
CA GLU A 136 8.82 -16.73 1.37
C GLU A 136 10.08 -16.03 0.83
N GLU A 137 10.19 -15.96 -0.50
CA GLU A 137 11.28 -15.26 -1.20
C GLU A 137 11.28 -13.75 -0.87
N ALA A 138 10.12 -13.10 -0.89
CA ALA A 138 9.98 -11.69 -0.58
C ALA A 138 10.38 -11.38 0.87
N LEU A 139 9.89 -12.16 1.84
CA LEU A 139 10.23 -12.00 3.25
C LEU A 139 11.70 -12.30 3.54
N LYS A 140 12.27 -13.30 2.89
CA LYS A 140 13.70 -13.61 2.99
C LYS A 140 14.55 -12.45 2.49
N ALA A 141 14.26 -11.91 1.31
CA ALA A 141 14.97 -10.75 0.76
C ALA A 141 14.85 -9.54 1.70
N TYR A 142 13.66 -9.26 2.22
CA TYR A 142 13.42 -8.19 3.19
C TYR A 142 14.32 -8.33 4.41
N ARG A 143 14.32 -9.49 5.07
CA ARG A 143 15.10 -9.74 6.29
C ARG A 143 16.61 -9.67 6.05
N GLU A 144 17.09 -10.22 4.92
CA GLU A 144 18.49 -10.13 4.53
C GLU A 144 18.96 -8.68 4.36
N ILE A 145 18.13 -7.83 3.72
CA ILE A 145 18.42 -6.41 3.53
C ILE A 145 18.44 -5.66 4.88
N ILE A 146 17.40 -5.83 5.71
CA ILE A 146 17.34 -5.19 7.03
C ILE A 146 18.54 -5.60 7.90
N ASN A 147 18.90 -6.87 7.92
CA ASN A 147 20.05 -7.35 8.70
C ASN A 147 21.37 -6.70 8.23
N LYS A 148 21.56 -6.53 6.94
CA LYS A 148 22.73 -5.86 6.38
C LYS A 148 22.78 -4.37 6.73
N LEU A 149 21.63 -3.70 6.80
CA LEU A 149 21.55 -2.28 7.20
C LEU A 149 21.83 -2.08 8.70
N ASN A 150 21.42 -3.03 9.54
CA ASN A 150 21.66 -2.96 11.00
C ASN A 150 23.09 -3.35 11.38
N ALA A 151 23.83 -4.02 10.51
CA ALA A 151 25.22 -4.46 10.73
C ALA A 151 26.27 -3.43 10.27
N SER A 152 25.84 -2.29 9.73
CA SER A 152 26.70 -1.21 9.16
C SER A 152 26.64 0.03 9.99
#